data_eca7f63629cf792410d3c753cdd79e27
#
_entry.id   eca7f63629cf792410d3c753cdd79e27
#
_cell.length_a   1.000
_cell.length_b   1.000
_cell.length_c   1.000
_cell.angle_alpha   90.00
_cell.angle_beta   90.00
_cell.angle_gamma   90.00
#
_symmetry.space_group_name_H-M   'P 1'
#
loop_
_entity.id
_entity.type
_entity.pdbx_description
1 polymer ?
#
loop_
_entity_poly.entity_id
_entity_poly.type
_entity_poly.pdbx_seq_one_letter_code
_entity_poly.pdbx_strand_id
1 'polypeptide(L)'
;MTMDKKQAGARPSWETEVEILPIRSEQIDFGHPLHGTYITTGPRSQRGFRLSKFCMAFMSPETRAAFKADPERVMAEHGLSDYEKSLIREQNFNAMVRYGVNAFMIFKLANAFGVNQNQTGAKMRLQSFEEFMKTRNVKDAL
;
A
#
# COMPACT_ATOMS: atom_id res chain seq x y z
N MET A 1 -26.40 -1.01 -23.80
CA MET A 1 -26.29 -1.05 -22.34
C MET A 1 -25.19 -0.08 -21.91
N THR A 2 -25.56 1.10 -21.54
CA THR A 2 -24.65 2.05 -20.91
C THR A 2 -24.42 1.60 -19.49
N MET A 3 -23.24 1.03 -19.21
CA MET A 3 -22.79 0.82 -17.84
C MET A 3 -22.75 2.19 -17.15
N ASP A 4 -23.51 2.29 -16.09
CA ASP A 4 -23.60 3.49 -15.27
C ASP A 4 -22.22 3.83 -14.74
N LYS A 5 -21.59 4.86 -15.30
CA LYS A 5 -20.29 5.37 -14.91
C LYS A 5 -20.26 5.89 -13.46
N LYS A 6 -21.39 5.80 -12.74
CA LYS A 6 -21.54 6.26 -11.36
C LYS A 6 -21.09 5.27 -10.30
N GLN A 7 -20.89 4.00 -10.63
CA GLN A 7 -20.41 3.00 -9.64
C GLN A 7 -18.90 2.72 -9.69
N ALA A 8 -18.18 3.22 -10.68
CA ALA A 8 -16.76 2.97 -10.87
C ALA A 8 -15.85 3.99 -10.14
N GLY A 9 -16.33 4.74 -9.15
CA GLY A 9 -15.55 5.83 -8.62
C GLY A 9 -15.76 6.26 -7.17
N ALA A 10 -16.65 5.63 -6.42
CA ALA A 10 -16.73 5.94 -4.98
C ALA A 10 -15.50 5.35 -4.28
N ARG A 11 -14.56 6.21 -3.88
CA ARG A 11 -13.45 5.79 -2.99
C ARG A 11 -14.06 5.21 -1.71
N PRO A 12 -13.57 4.07 -1.23
CA PRO A 12 -14.02 3.53 0.05
C PRO A 12 -13.86 4.59 1.15
N SER A 13 -14.77 4.60 2.11
CA SER A 13 -14.78 5.59 3.20
C SER A 13 -13.44 5.70 3.92
N TRP A 14 -12.72 4.59 4.07
CA TRP A 14 -11.40 4.56 4.71
C TRP A 14 -10.29 5.25 3.88
N GLU A 15 -10.50 5.59 2.61
CA GLU A 15 -9.57 6.43 1.84
C GLU A 15 -9.70 7.91 2.15
N THR A 16 -10.87 8.34 2.62
CA THR A 16 -11.20 9.75 2.87
C THR A 16 -11.34 10.07 4.35
N GLU A 17 -11.65 9.07 5.19
CA GLU A 17 -11.81 9.25 6.62
C GLU A 17 -10.48 9.08 7.35
N VAL A 18 -10.09 10.09 8.10
CA VAL A 18 -9.10 9.94 9.16
C VAL A 18 -9.78 9.10 10.25
N GLU A 19 -9.42 7.83 10.32
CA GLU A 19 -9.94 6.93 11.34
C GLU A 19 -9.40 7.38 12.70
N ILE A 20 -10.15 8.25 13.37
CA ILE A 20 -9.85 8.68 14.74
C ILE A 20 -10.30 7.54 15.66
N LEU A 21 -9.37 6.66 16.00
CA LEU A 21 -9.62 5.67 17.02
C LEU A 21 -9.44 6.32 18.39
N PRO A 22 -10.32 6.04 19.37
CA PRO A 22 -10.16 6.52 20.74
C PRO A 22 -9.07 5.71 21.45
N ILE A 23 -7.83 5.82 20.97
CA ILE A 23 -6.69 5.24 21.68
C ILE A 23 -6.21 6.30 22.67
N ARG A 24 -6.47 6.05 23.94
CA ARG A 24 -5.92 6.84 25.04
C ARG A 24 -4.47 6.41 25.27
N SER A 25 -3.56 7.06 24.60
CA SER A 25 -2.14 6.94 24.89
C SER A 25 -1.53 8.33 24.99
N GLU A 26 -0.95 8.64 26.12
CA GLU A 26 -0.21 9.89 26.35
C GLU A 26 1.06 9.97 25.48
N GLN A 27 1.48 8.83 24.91
CA GLN A 27 2.68 8.72 24.10
C GLN A 27 2.47 8.95 22.60
N ILE A 28 1.21 8.91 22.14
CA ILE A 28 0.88 9.04 20.72
C ILE A 28 -0.13 10.17 20.55
N ASP A 29 0.29 11.25 19.94
CA ASP A 29 -0.59 12.36 19.58
C ASP A 29 -1.29 12.08 18.25
N PHE A 30 -2.50 11.54 18.33
CA PHE A 30 -3.35 11.31 17.17
C PHE A 30 -3.98 12.59 16.62
N GLY A 31 -3.98 13.67 17.38
CA GLY A 31 -4.51 14.97 16.97
C GLY A 31 -3.58 15.73 16.03
N HIS A 32 -2.29 15.40 16.03
CA HIS A 32 -1.27 16.04 15.20
C HIS A 32 -0.45 15.00 14.42
N PRO A 33 -1.06 14.27 13.48
CA PRO A 33 -0.33 13.29 12.69
C PRO A 33 0.76 13.98 11.87
N LEU A 34 1.94 13.36 11.82
CA LEU A 34 3.02 13.82 10.95
C LEU A 34 2.57 13.72 9.49
N HIS A 35 2.70 14.82 8.75
CA HIS A 35 2.33 14.84 7.34
C HIS A 35 3.05 13.74 6.54
N GLY A 36 2.30 13.01 5.73
CA GLY A 36 2.84 11.91 4.91
C GLY A 36 3.04 10.59 5.66
N THR A 37 2.57 10.49 6.90
CA THR A 37 2.59 9.24 7.68
C THR A 37 1.18 8.70 7.89
N TYR A 38 1.07 7.38 8.01
CA TYR A 38 -0.20 6.69 8.29
C TYR A 38 0.00 5.80 9.50
N ILE A 39 -0.79 6.05 10.54
CA ILE A 39 -0.69 5.29 11.78
C ILE A 39 -1.25 3.89 11.57
N THR A 40 -0.46 2.88 11.89
CA THR A 40 -0.90 1.49 11.88
C THR A 40 -1.78 1.24 13.12
N THR A 41 -2.99 0.80 12.89
CA THR A 41 -3.95 0.43 13.94
C THR A 41 -4.37 -1.02 13.81
N GLY A 42 -4.95 -1.61 14.88
CA GLY A 42 -5.47 -2.96 14.84
C GLY A 42 -6.47 -3.19 13.68
N PRO A 43 -7.53 -2.37 13.55
CA PRO A 43 -8.49 -2.48 12.46
C PRO A 43 -7.87 -2.35 11.08
N ARG A 44 -6.93 -1.42 10.88
CA ARG A 44 -6.21 -1.28 9.60
C ARG A 44 -5.36 -2.51 9.29
N SER A 45 -4.60 -3.00 10.25
CA SER A 45 -3.79 -4.22 10.09
C SER A 45 -4.66 -5.42 9.75
N GLN A 46 -5.81 -5.57 10.39
CA GLN A 46 -6.75 -6.64 10.09
C GLN A 46 -7.30 -6.54 8.67
N ARG A 47 -7.67 -5.34 8.23
CA ARG A 47 -8.14 -5.09 6.85
C ARG A 47 -7.06 -5.41 5.82
N GLY A 48 -5.84 -4.98 6.06
CA GLY A 48 -4.70 -5.19 5.15
C GLY A 48 -4.02 -6.55 5.26
N PHE A 49 -4.47 -7.43 6.17
CA PHE A 49 -3.78 -8.68 6.48
C PHE A 49 -3.65 -9.61 5.27
N ARG A 50 -4.73 -9.83 4.53
CA ARG A 50 -4.72 -10.71 3.34
C ARG A 50 -3.75 -10.20 2.28
N LEU A 51 -3.77 -8.90 2.00
CA LEU A 51 -2.87 -8.29 1.04
C LEU A 51 -1.42 -8.28 1.53
N SER A 52 -1.19 -8.07 2.82
CA SER A 52 0.15 -8.20 3.43
C SER A 52 0.69 -9.63 3.30
N LYS A 53 -0.15 -10.62 3.56
CA LYS A 53 0.20 -12.03 3.39
C LYS A 53 0.54 -12.37 1.93
N PHE A 54 -0.23 -11.83 0.99
CA PHE A 54 0.08 -11.95 -0.44
C PHE A 54 1.45 -11.36 -0.78
N CYS A 55 1.75 -10.15 -0.33
CA CYS A 55 3.05 -9.52 -0.54
C CYS A 55 4.19 -10.35 0.06
N MET A 56 3.98 -10.96 1.22
CA MET A 56 4.98 -11.81 1.87
C MET A 56 5.29 -13.08 1.05
N ALA A 57 4.33 -13.59 0.30
CA ALA A 57 4.54 -14.75 -0.56
C ALA A 57 5.64 -14.53 -1.62
N PHE A 58 5.94 -13.28 -1.98
CA PHE A 58 7.01 -12.93 -2.91
C PHE A 58 8.43 -13.11 -2.35
N MET A 59 8.57 -13.55 -1.11
CA MET A 59 9.85 -14.07 -0.61
C MET A 59 10.24 -15.37 -1.33
N SER A 60 9.27 -16.15 -1.77
CA SER A 60 9.49 -17.37 -2.54
C SER A 60 9.85 -17.07 -4.00
N PRO A 61 10.96 -17.61 -4.53
CA PRO A 61 11.29 -17.51 -5.94
C PRO A 61 10.21 -18.09 -6.86
N GLU A 62 9.56 -19.16 -6.42
CA GLU A 62 8.49 -19.85 -7.14
C GLU A 62 7.27 -18.92 -7.32
N THR A 63 6.88 -18.21 -6.25
CA THR A 63 5.78 -17.23 -6.32
C THR A 63 6.12 -16.10 -7.28
N ARG A 64 7.35 -15.59 -7.25
CA ARG A 64 7.78 -14.53 -8.18
C ARG A 64 7.72 -14.99 -9.64
N ALA A 65 8.18 -16.20 -9.92
CA ALA A 65 8.13 -16.79 -11.26
C ALA A 65 6.68 -17.02 -11.73
N ALA A 66 5.83 -17.57 -10.87
CA ALA A 66 4.42 -17.79 -11.16
C ALA A 66 3.69 -16.47 -11.43
N PHE A 67 3.93 -15.45 -10.63
CA PHE A 67 3.32 -14.12 -10.80
C PHE A 67 3.78 -13.47 -12.11
N LYS A 68 5.05 -13.59 -12.46
CA LYS A 68 5.56 -13.08 -13.74
C LYS A 68 4.89 -13.75 -14.94
N ALA A 69 4.61 -15.04 -14.82
CA ALA A 69 3.97 -15.82 -15.89
C ALA A 69 2.46 -15.52 -15.99
N ASP A 70 1.75 -15.44 -14.87
CA ASP A 70 0.30 -15.22 -14.82
C ASP A 70 -0.11 -14.51 -13.52
N PRO A 71 -0.05 -13.17 -13.48
CA PRO A 71 -0.38 -12.39 -12.29
C PRO A 71 -1.83 -12.61 -11.82
N GLU A 72 -2.77 -12.68 -12.74
CA GLU A 72 -4.20 -12.80 -12.41
C GLU A 72 -4.51 -14.11 -11.71
N ARG A 73 -3.92 -15.21 -12.17
CA ARG A 73 -4.07 -16.50 -11.53
C ARG A 73 -3.51 -16.48 -10.10
N VAL A 74 -2.31 -15.96 -9.90
CA VAL A 74 -1.68 -15.91 -8.58
C VAL A 74 -2.49 -15.05 -7.61
N MET A 75 -3.01 -13.91 -8.05
CA MET A 75 -3.89 -13.08 -7.24
C MET A 75 -5.20 -13.80 -6.86
N ALA A 76 -5.79 -14.54 -7.80
CA ALA A 76 -7.01 -15.31 -7.56
C ALA A 76 -6.76 -16.48 -6.59
N GLU A 77 -5.66 -17.20 -6.72
CA GLU A 77 -5.28 -18.30 -5.82
C GLU A 77 -5.09 -17.82 -4.37
N HIS A 78 -4.69 -16.57 -4.16
CA HIS A 78 -4.57 -15.96 -2.84
C HIS A 78 -5.89 -15.34 -2.33
N GLY A 79 -6.96 -15.46 -3.08
CA GLY A 79 -8.31 -15.01 -2.68
C GLY A 79 -8.44 -13.48 -2.54
N LEU A 80 -7.65 -12.72 -3.30
CA LEU A 80 -7.70 -11.26 -3.25
C LEU A 80 -9.04 -10.74 -3.77
N SER A 81 -9.57 -9.69 -3.13
CA SER A 81 -10.74 -8.97 -3.61
C SER A 81 -10.42 -8.20 -4.90
N ASP A 82 -11.45 -7.80 -5.64
CA ASP A 82 -11.28 -7.00 -6.85
C ASP A 82 -10.57 -5.67 -6.57
N TYR A 83 -10.88 -5.07 -5.42
CA TYR A 83 -10.21 -3.87 -4.97
C TYR A 83 -8.71 -4.10 -4.71
N GLU A 84 -8.37 -5.15 -3.97
CA GLU A 84 -6.97 -5.52 -3.69
C GLU A 84 -6.19 -5.81 -4.99
N LYS A 85 -6.81 -6.51 -5.93
CA LYS A 85 -6.23 -6.76 -7.26
C LYS A 85 -5.98 -5.45 -8.02
N SER A 86 -6.91 -4.49 -7.93
CA SER A 86 -6.74 -3.18 -8.59
C SER A 86 -5.53 -2.42 -8.05
N LEU A 87 -5.31 -2.45 -6.72
CA LEU A 87 -4.15 -1.82 -6.09
C LEU A 87 -2.82 -2.40 -6.60
N ILE A 88 -2.78 -3.70 -6.81
CA ILE A 88 -1.59 -4.40 -7.31
C ILE A 88 -1.34 -4.04 -8.77
N ARG A 89 -2.37 -4.12 -9.63
CA ARG A 89 -2.26 -3.78 -11.05
C ARG A 89 -1.77 -2.36 -11.28
N GLU A 90 -2.28 -1.43 -10.49
CA GLU A 90 -1.92 0.00 -10.56
C GLU A 90 -0.61 0.33 -9.85
N GLN A 91 -0.04 -0.63 -9.10
CA GLN A 91 1.10 -0.38 -8.22
C GLN A 91 0.85 0.81 -7.29
N ASN A 92 -0.37 0.91 -6.77
CA ASN A 92 -0.79 2.00 -5.91
C ASN A 92 -0.35 1.75 -4.46
N PHE A 93 0.95 1.88 -4.23
CA PHE A 93 1.56 1.58 -2.93
C PHE A 93 1.12 2.52 -1.83
N ASN A 94 0.78 3.77 -2.15
CA ASN A 94 0.21 4.70 -1.18
C ASN A 94 -1.16 4.21 -0.66
N ALA A 95 -2.06 3.82 -1.57
CA ALA A 95 -3.36 3.28 -1.18
C ALA A 95 -3.22 1.96 -0.40
N MET A 96 -2.24 1.12 -0.75
CA MET A 96 -1.95 -0.10 0.00
C MET A 96 -1.55 0.18 1.44
N VAL A 97 -0.69 1.17 1.69
CA VAL A 97 -0.30 1.59 3.05
C VAL A 97 -1.54 2.08 3.82
N ARG A 98 -2.34 2.95 3.21
CA ARG A 98 -3.58 3.46 3.85
C ARG A 98 -4.62 2.37 4.08
N TYR A 99 -4.67 1.37 3.23
CA TYR A 99 -5.52 0.18 3.38
C TYR A 99 -5.14 -0.66 4.59
N GLY A 100 -3.87 -0.64 5.00
CA GLY A 100 -3.36 -1.36 6.16
C GLY A 100 -2.28 -2.38 5.86
N VAL A 101 -1.73 -2.35 4.64
CA VAL A 101 -0.61 -3.22 4.27
C VAL A 101 0.66 -2.73 4.94
N ASN A 102 1.44 -3.65 5.49
CA ASN A 102 2.73 -3.34 6.05
C ASN A 102 3.70 -2.88 4.94
N ALA A 103 4.34 -1.72 5.15
CA ALA A 103 5.24 -1.13 4.17
C ALA A 103 6.40 -2.06 3.76
N PHE A 104 6.97 -2.80 4.71
CA PHE A 104 8.03 -3.77 4.41
C PHE A 104 7.57 -4.91 3.51
N MET A 105 6.31 -5.29 3.60
CA MET A 105 5.74 -6.29 2.71
C MET A 105 5.56 -5.74 1.29
N ILE A 106 5.19 -4.47 1.16
CA ILE A 106 5.06 -3.81 -0.14
C ILE A 106 6.39 -3.81 -0.90
N PHE A 107 7.53 -3.62 -0.23
CA PHE A 107 8.85 -3.70 -0.88
C PHE A 107 9.11 -5.05 -1.55
N LYS A 108 8.61 -6.14 -0.96
CA LYS A 108 8.75 -7.49 -1.54
C LYS A 108 7.97 -7.61 -2.84
N LEU A 109 6.74 -7.13 -2.86
CA LEU A 109 5.92 -7.07 -4.08
C LEU A 109 6.53 -6.13 -5.13
N ALA A 110 6.97 -4.94 -4.72
CA ALA A 110 7.57 -3.95 -5.60
C ALA A 110 8.79 -4.50 -6.34
N ASN A 111 9.63 -5.27 -5.66
CA ASN A 111 10.78 -5.94 -6.29
C ASN A 111 10.35 -6.90 -7.40
N ALA A 112 9.21 -7.56 -7.28
CA ALA A 112 8.68 -8.43 -8.33
C ALA A 112 8.28 -7.66 -9.60
N PHE A 113 7.94 -6.37 -9.45
CA PHE A 113 7.71 -5.45 -10.57
C PHE A 113 8.99 -4.77 -11.08
N GLY A 114 10.16 -5.08 -10.52
CA GLY A 114 11.41 -4.39 -10.85
C GLY A 114 11.50 -2.97 -10.29
N VAL A 115 10.65 -2.62 -9.34
CA VAL A 115 10.64 -1.30 -8.68
C VAL A 115 11.59 -1.34 -7.49
N ASN A 116 12.60 -0.48 -7.48
CA ASN A 116 13.56 -0.44 -6.39
C ASN A 116 13.00 0.24 -5.12
N GLN A 117 13.74 0.17 -4.04
CA GLN A 117 13.31 0.68 -2.73
C GLN A 117 13.00 2.19 -2.75
N ASN A 118 13.81 3.00 -3.41
CA ASN A 118 13.60 4.44 -3.48
C ASN A 118 12.39 4.80 -4.35
N GLN A 119 12.21 4.11 -5.46
CA GLN A 119 11.02 4.26 -6.31
C GLN A 119 9.74 3.86 -5.55
N THR A 120 9.81 2.78 -4.78
CA THR A 120 8.70 2.33 -3.94
C THR A 120 8.36 3.38 -2.88
N GLY A 121 9.36 3.93 -2.22
CA GLY A 121 9.18 5.02 -1.24
C GLY A 121 8.55 6.27 -1.86
N ALA A 122 8.98 6.67 -3.05
CA ALA A 122 8.41 7.80 -3.78
C ALA A 122 6.92 7.56 -4.08
N LYS A 123 6.56 6.38 -4.58
CA LYS A 123 5.16 5.99 -4.84
C LYS A 123 4.30 5.98 -3.57
N MET A 124 4.85 5.48 -2.45
CA MET A 124 4.15 5.50 -1.16
C MET A 124 3.83 6.93 -0.69
N ARG A 125 4.68 7.87 -1.00
CA ARG A 125 4.54 9.28 -0.61
C ARG A 125 3.83 10.15 -1.64
N LEU A 126 3.40 9.58 -2.76
CA LEU A 126 2.81 10.33 -3.89
C LEU A 126 3.73 11.44 -4.40
N GLN A 127 5.02 11.17 -4.43
CA GLN A 127 6.06 12.07 -4.94
C GLN A 127 6.64 11.51 -6.23
N SER A 128 7.15 12.40 -7.09
CA SER A 128 8.02 11.97 -8.16
C SER A 128 9.32 11.38 -7.57
N PHE A 129 9.98 10.51 -8.32
CA PHE A 129 11.26 9.96 -7.89
C PHE A 129 12.30 11.04 -7.60
N GLU A 130 12.33 12.08 -8.45
CA GLU A 130 13.24 13.21 -8.30
C GLU A 130 12.98 14.01 -7.00
N GLU A 131 11.72 14.34 -6.73
CA GLU A 131 11.32 15.02 -5.48
C GLU A 131 11.69 14.20 -4.24
N PHE A 132 11.41 12.90 -4.28
CA PHE A 132 11.73 11.99 -3.19
C PHE A 132 13.24 11.92 -2.95
N MET A 133 14.06 11.84 -3.99
CA MET A 133 15.53 11.79 -3.87
C MET A 133 16.12 13.07 -3.31
N LYS A 134 15.54 14.24 -3.60
CA LYS A 134 15.97 15.52 -3.01
C LYS A 134 15.88 15.51 -1.48
N THR A 135 14.83 14.90 -0.92
CA THR A 135 14.64 14.84 0.54
C THR A 135 15.59 13.86 1.22
N ARG A 136 16.12 12.87 0.52
CA ARG A 136 17.01 11.86 1.10
C ARG A 136 18.47 12.28 1.22
N ASN A 137 18.88 13.26 0.43
CA ASN A 137 20.29 13.71 0.35
C ASN A 137 20.54 15.02 1.10
N VAL A 138 19.56 15.49 1.87
CA VAL A 138 19.72 16.72 2.68
C VAL A 138 20.42 16.36 3.97
N LYS A 139 21.61 16.97 4.20
CA LYS A 139 22.45 16.70 5.38
C LYS A 139 21.78 17.00 6.72
N ASP A 140 20.77 17.86 6.74
CA ASP A 140 20.10 18.36 7.94
C ASP A 140 18.59 17.99 7.94
N ALA A 141 18.23 16.85 7.38
CA ALA A 141 16.85 16.39 7.28
C ALA A 141 16.33 15.63 8.52
N LEU A 142 16.97 15.80 9.67
CA LEU A 142 16.53 15.28 10.98
C LEU A 142 16.20 16.45 11.90
#